data_94e24984aa541f8e8d0f749237a367df
#
_entry.id   94e24984aa541f8e8d0f749237a367df
#
_cell.length_a   1.000
_cell.length_b   1.000
_cell.length_c   1.000
_cell.angle_alpha   90.00
_cell.angle_beta   90.00
_cell.angle_gamma   90.00
#
_symmetry.space_group_name_H-M   'P 1'
#
loop_
_entity.id
_entity.type
_entity.pdbx_description
1 polymer ?
#
loop_
_entity_poly.entity_id
_entity_poly.type
_entity_poly.pdbx_seq_one_letter_code
_entity_poly.pdbx_strand_id
1 'polypeptide(L)'
;MKVKIDHVHGHGDASEERVLLSVVEDCNMSYYMVADTSYTADGRISNKHRHTHWFQSTAVKKGERISLHTKPGTYQTTINGGVKWHHFYFGLKTPIWNDDGDAAVLFEMNTWKTTKARP
;
A
#
# COMPACT_ATOMS: atom_id res chain seq x y z
N MET A 1 -13.08 -7.26 -2.15
CA MET A 1 -11.61 -7.36 -2.26
C MET A 1 -11.07 -8.42 -1.30
N LYS A 2 -10.01 -9.08 -1.68
CA LYS A 2 -9.35 -10.09 -0.82
C LYS A 2 -8.34 -9.50 0.14
N VAL A 3 -8.06 -8.21 0.00
CA VAL A 3 -7.21 -7.43 0.88
C VAL A 3 -7.96 -6.16 1.24
N LYS A 4 -7.77 -5.66 2.46
CA LYS A 4 -8.37 -4.38 2.89
C LYS A 4 -7.33 -3.52 3.60
N ILE A 5 -7.49 -2.21 3.53
CA ILE A 5 -6.71 -1.28 4.34
C ILE A 5 -7.34 -1.21 5.73
N ASP A 6 -6.49 -1.37 6.76
CA ASP A 6 -6.92 -1.19 8.15
C ASP A 6 -6.77 0.27 8.58
N HIS A 7 -5.58 0.83 8.45
CA HIS A 7 -5.33 2.25 8.72
C HIS A 7 -3.92 2.67 8.26
N VAL A 8 -3.65 3.96 8.33
CA VAL A 8 -2.31 4.53 8.16
C VAL A 8 -1.75 4.82 9.54
N HIS A 9 -0.56 4.29 9.82
CA HIS A 9 0.11 4.44 11.10
C HIS A 9 1.32 5.38 10.97
N GLY A 10 1.60 6.18 12.01
CA GLY A 10 2.81 7.00 12.08
C GLY A 10 2.86 8.13 11.07
N HIS A 11 1.69 8.64 10.64
CA HIS A 11 1.62 9.70 9.62
C HIS A 11 2.47 10.91 10.01
N GLY A 12 3.12 11.51 9.01
CA GLY A 12 3.97 12.69 9.19
C GLY A 12 5.42 12.37 9.55
N ASP A 13 5.78 11.11 9.76
CA ASP A 13 7.16 10.69 10.04
C ASP A 13 7.54 9.60 9.04
N ALA A 14 8.41 9.94 8.08
CA ALA A 14 8.78 9.02 7.00
C ALA A 14 9.35 7.70 7.51
N SER A 15 10.05 7.70 8.66
CA SER A 15 10.65 6.48 9.23
C SER A 15 9.62 5.57 9.89
N GLU A 16 8.47 6.10 10.28
CA GLU A 16 7.42 5.38 11.00
C GLU A 16 6.16 5.17 10.16
N GLU A 17 5.92 6.00 9.16
CA GLU A 17 4.72 5.91 8.32
C GLU A 17 4.60 4.56 7.65
N ARG A 18 3.40 3.98 7.75
CA ARG A 18 3.07 2.78 7.00
C ARG A 18 1.56 2.61 6.85
N VAL A 19 1.17 2.00 5.76
CA VAL A 19 -0.20 1.57 5.53
C VAL A 19 -0.30 0.12 6.00
N LEU A 20 -1.25 -0.15 6.89
CA LEU A 20 -1.48 -1.50 7.41
C LEU A 20 -2.67 -2.11 6.71
N LEU A 21 -2.48 -3.33 6.20
CA LEU A 21 -3.51 -4.06 5.46
C LEU A 21 -3.68 -5.46 6.04
N SER A 22 -4.88 -6.01 5.87
CA SER A 22 -5.21 -7.37 6.25
C SER A 22 -5.55 -8.20 5.03
N VAL A 23 -5.11 -9.45 5.00
CA VAL A 23 -5.47 -10.41 3.96
C VAL A 23 -6.73 -11.15 4.39
N VAL A 24 -7.81 -10.97 3.63
CA VAL A 24 -9.13 -11.53 3.92
C VAL A 24 -9.27 -12.92 3.30
N GLU A 25 -8.66 -13.13 2.15
CA GLU A 25 -8.64 -14.40 1.43
C GLU A 25 -7.29 -14.59 0.74
N ASP A 26 -6.91 -15.83 0.49
CA ASP A 26 -5.68 -16.14 -0.24
C ASP A 26 -5.67 -15.45 -1.59
N CYS A 27 -4.57 -14.78 -1.93
CA CYS A 27 -4.44 -14.06 -3.19
C CYS A 27 -2.98 -13.77 -3.51
N ASN A 28 -2.76 -13.09 -4.65
CA ASN A 28 -1.45 -12.58 -5.03
C ASN A 28 -1.48 -11.06 -5.01
N MET A 29 -0.48 -10.45 -4.40
CA MET A 29 -0.43 -8.99 -4.25
C MET A 29 -0.20 -8.24 -5.56
N SER A 30 0.21 -8.92 -6.64
CA SER A 30 0.35 -8.28 -7.95
C SER A 30 -0.97 -7.71 -8.52
N TYR A 31 -2.10 -8.11 -7.97
CA TYR A 31 -3.40 -7.55 -8.34
C TYR A 31 -3.77 -6.29 -7.57
N TYR A 32 -2.88 -5.78 -6.74
CA TYR A 32 -3.15 -4.64 -5.86
C TYR A 32 -2.13 -3.53 -5.99
N MET A 33 -2.61 -2.31 -5.82
CA MET A 33 -1.79 -1.09 -5.82
C MET A 33 -2.32 -0.15 -4.75
N VAL A 34 -1.43 0.47 -4.01
CA VAL A 34 -1.77 1.55 -3.07
C VAL A 34 -1.29 2.87 -3.66
N ALA A 35 -2.12 3.89 -3.58
CA ALA A 35 -1.76 5.24 -4.00
C ALA A 35 -2.09 6.24 -2.89
N ASP A 36 -1.34 7.33 -2.81
CA ASP A 36 -1.73 8.45 -1.98
C ASP A 36 -2.59 9.42 -2.80
N THR A 37 -3.57 9.99 -2.14
CA THR A 37 -4.44 11.00 -2.71
C THR A 37 -4.91 11.92 -1.59
N SER A 38 -5.82 12.84 -1.90
CA SER A 38 -6.41 13.74 -0.91
C SER A 38 -7.92 13.75 -1.06
N TYR A 39 -8.63 14.03 0.04
CA TYR A 39 -10.04 14.35 -0.03
C TYR A 39 -10.21 15.76 -0.58
N THR A 40 -11.21 15.94 -1.44
CA THR A 40 -11.61 17.26 -1.94
C THR A 40 -12.47 17.98 -0.89
N ALA A 41 -12.72 19.28 -1.08
CA ALA A 41 -13.50 20.08 -0.15
C ALA A 41 -14.94 19.55 0.05
N ASP A 42 -15.49 18.83 -0.93
CA ASP A 42 -16.82 18.23 -0.84
C ASP A 42 -16.80 16.78 -0.27
N GLY A 43 -15.66 16.34 0.26
CA GLY A 43 -15.52 15.02 0.89
C GLY A 43 -15.28 13.87 -0.06
N ARG A 44 -15.05 14.13 -1.34
CA ARG A 44 -14.72 13.10 -2.33
C ARG A 44 -13.22 12.90 -2.42
N ILE A 45 -12.80 11.72 -2.85
CA ILE A 45 -11.40 11.44 -3.10
C ILE A 45 -10.99 12.04 -4.43
N SER A 46 -9.88 12.78 -4.45
CA SER A 46 -9.27 13.30 -5.67
C SER A 46 -8.83 12.13 -6.55
N ASN A 47 -9.01 12.27 -7.86
CA ASN A 47 -8.49 11.29 -8.81
C ASN A 47 -7.04 11.56 -9.23
N LYS A 48 -6.35 12.49 -8.56
CA LYS A 48 -4.93 12.75 -8.76
C LYS A 48 -4.14 12.01 -7.70
N HIS A 49 -3.25 11.13 -8.14
CA HIS A 49 -2.40 10.34 -7.28
C HIS A 49 -0.96 10.78 -7.46
N ARG A 50 -0.22 10.93 -6.34
CA ARG A 50 1.17 11.42 -6.36
C ARG A 50 2.18 10.30 -6.27
N HIS A 51 1.94 9.35 -5.38
CA HIS A 51 2.84 8.22 -5.14
C HIS A 51 2.02 6.96 -5.23
N THR A 52 2.55 5.98 -5.98
CA THR A 52 1.89 4.70 -6.12
C THR A 52 2.85 3.58 -5.79
N HIS A 53 2.32 2.51 -5.20
CA HIS A 53 3.05 1.28 -5.00
C HIS A 53 2.23 0.14 -5.58
N TRP A 54 2.67 -0.38 -6.70
CA TRP A 54 2.11 -1.60 -7.29
C TRP A 54 2.89 -2.76 -6.71
N PHE A 55 2.21 -3.59 -5.92
CA PHE A 55 2.89 -4.69 -5.23
C PHE A 55 3.49 -5.69 -6.21
N GLN A 56 4.69 -6.16 -5.92
CA GLN A 56 5.31 -7.26 -6.64
C GLN A 56 4.52 -8.54 -6.45
N SER A 57 4.70 -9.52 -7.34
CA SER A 57 4.04 -10.82 -7.23
C SER A 57 4.46 -11.51 -5.93
N THR A 58 3.50 -11.67 -5.04
CA THR A 58 3.71 -12.23 -3.71
C THR A 58 2.45 -12.96 -3.29
N ALA A 59 2.55 -14.26 -3.07
CA ALA A 59 1.42 -15.05 -2.56
C ALA A 59 1.21 -14.73 -1.09
N VAL A 60 -0.01 -14.37 -0.72
CA VAL A 60 -0.40 -14.09 0.66
C VAL A 60 -1.62 -14.91 1.02
N LYS A 61 -1.77 -15.23 2.30
CA LYS A 61 -2.83 -16.11 2.79
C LYS A 61 -3.75 -15.40 3.76
N LYS A 62 -4.98 -15.87 3.81
CA LYS A 62 -5.99 -15.39 4.77
C LYS A 62 -5.40 -15.35 6.18
N GLY A 63 -5.60 -14.23 6.86
CA GLY A 63 -5.11 -14.01 8.23
C GLY A 63 -3.73 -13.41 8.30
N GLU A 64 -2.99 -13.36 7.20
CA GLU A 64 -1.71 -12.65 7.16
C GLU A 64 -1.93 -11.15 7.05
N ARG A 65 -0.90 -10.39 7.38
CA ARG A 65 -0.96 -8.94 7.40
C ARG A 65 0.15 -8.33 6.56
N ILE A 66 -0.08 -7.10 6.14
CA ILE A 66 0.83 -6.38 5.26
C ILE A 66 1.11 -5.02 5.87
N SER A 67 2.39 -4.63 5.85
CA SER A 67 2.82 -3.29 6.23
C SER A 67 3.56 -2.69 5.03
N LEU A 68 2.99 -1.63 4.46
CA LEU A 68 3.62 -0.89 3.37
C LEU A 68 4.26 0.36 3.97
N HIS A 69 5.58 0.31 4.14
CA HIS A 69 6.35 1.40 4.73
C HIS A 69 6.67 2.48 3.72
N THR A 70 6.63 3.73 4.15
CA THR A 70 7.04 4.87 3.31
C THR A 70 8.54 4.85 3.03
N LYS A 71 9.34 4.50 4.05
CA LYS A 71 10.81 4.53 4.01
C LYS A 71 11.41 3.53 3.01
N PRO A 72 12.71 3.68 2.70
CA PRO A 72 13.44 2.65 1.94
C PRO A 72 13.57 1.34 2.71
N GLY A 73 13.61 0.25 1.98
CA GLY A 73 13.79 -1.09 2.53
C GLY A 73 13.60 -2.14 1.46
N THR A 74 13.80 -3.39 1.82
CA THR A 74 13.65 -4.55 0.95
C THR A 74 12.57 -5.46 1.52
N TYR A 75 11.72 -5.99 0.65
CA TYR A 75 10.66 -6.92 1.05
C TYR A 75 11.21 -7.98 2.00
N GLN A 76 10.51 -8.18 3.11
CA GLN A 76 10.83 -9.21 4.09
C GLN A 76 9.57 -9.61 4.84
N THR A 77 9.63 -10.73 5.53
CA THR A 77 8.54 -11.20 6.38
C THR A 77 8.99 -11.29 7.82
N THR A 78 8.04 -11.10 8.74
CA THR A 78 8.24 -11.30 10.18
C THR A 78 7.06 -12.06 10.75
N ILE A 79 7.25 -12.67 11.90
CA ILE A 79 6.18 -13.32 12.67
C ILE A 79 6.02 -12.53 13.95
N ASN A 80 4.78 -12.12 14.23
CA ASN A 80 4.46 -11.40 15.45
C ASN A 80 3.17 -11.97 16.02
N GLY A 81 3.26 -12.54 17.23
CA GLY A 81 2.09 -13.15 17.87
C GLY A 81 1.49 -14.30 17.05
N GLY A 82 2.31 -15.04 16.31
CA GLY A 82 1.85 -16.13 15.46
C GLY A 82 1.29 -15.67 14.11
N VAL A 83 1.27 -14.37 13.82
CA VAL A 83 0.78 -13.81 12.57
C VAL A 83 1.96 -13.42 11.68
N LYS A 84 1.91 -13.88 10.42
CA LYS A 84 2.93 -13.53 9.44
C LYS A 84 2.62 -12.14 8.86
N TRP A 85 3.63 -11.28 8.87
CA TRP A 85 3.61 -9.95 8.29
C TRP A 85 4.49 -9.90 7.06
N HIS A 86 3.97 -9.30 5.99
CA HIS A 86 4.72 -9.00 4.77
C HIS A 86 5.05 -7.51 4.78
N HIS A 87 6.33 -7.17 4.68
CA HIS A 87 6.79 -5.78 4.69
C HIS A 87 7.21 -5.36 3.30
N PHE A 88 6.57 -4.32 2.79
CA PHE A 88 6.89 -3.68 1.52
C PHE A 88 7.30 -2.23 1.77
N TYR A 89 7.97 -1.62 0.82
CA TYR A 89 8.55 -0.30 1.00
C TYR A 89 8.34 0.57 -0.24
N PHE A 90 7.82 1.79 -0.05
CA PHE A 90 7.75 2.81 -1.11
C PHE A 90 9.14 3.27 -1.54
N GLY A 91 10.09 3.31 -0.60
CA GLY A 91 11.44 3.77 -0.88
C GLY A 91 11.59 5.27 -0.83
N LEU A 92 10.77 5.97 -0.07
CA LEU A 92 10.77 7.43 0.03
C LEU A 92 11.46 7.89 1.31
N LYS A 93 12.04 9.08 1.26
CA LYS A 93 12.73 9.70 2.41
C LYS A 93 11.91 10.76 3.11
N THR A 94 10.79 11.18 2.52
CA THR A 94 9.90 12.19 3.08
C THR A 94 8.52 11.58 3.32
N PRO A 95 7.77 12.09 4.32
CA PRO A 95 6.44 11.57 4.61
C PRO A 95 5.46 11.90 3.48
N ILE A 96 4.47 11.04 3.26
CA ILE A 96 3.43 11.22 2.25
C ILE A 96 2.02 11.27 2.85
N TRP A 97 1.87 10.93 4.13
CA TRP A 97 0.57 10.90 4.84
C TRP A 97 0.54 11.99 5.92
N ASN A 98 1.00 13.19 5.59
CA ASN A 98 1.27 14.22 6.60
C ASN A 98 0.22 15.30 6.74
N ASP A 99 -0.81 15.32 5.89
CA ASP A 99 -1.90 16.29 5.93
C ASP A 99 -3.21 15.61 6.30
N ASP A 100 -4.11 16.34 6.98
CA ASP A 100 -5.40 15.80 7.41
C ASP A 100 -6.27 15.31 6.25
N GLY A 101 -6.09 15.90 5.06
CA GLY A 101 -6.82 15.50 3.87
C GLY A 101 -6.22 14.33 3.10
N ASP A 102 -5.06 13.83 3.53
CA ASP A 102 -4.39 12.73 2.81
C ASP A 102 -5.14 11.41 3.01
N ALA A 103 -5.14 10.58 1.99
CA ALA A 103 -5.81 9.29 2.00
C ALA A 103 -5.01 8.25 1.26
N ALA A 104 -5.04 7.02 1.78
CA ALA A 104 -4.54 5.85 1.09
C ALA A 104 -5.68 5.20 0.32
N VAL A 105 -5.46 4.89 -0.95
CA VAL A 105 -6.44 4.21 -1.79
C VAL A 105 -5.86 2.87 -2.20
N LEU A 106 -6.64 1.80 -1.99
CA LEU A 106 -6.29 0.46 -2.44
C LEU A 106 -7.05 0.15 -3.73
N PHE A 107 -6.30 -0.18 -4.77
CA PHE A 107 -6.85 -0.62 -6.05
C PHE A 107 -6.71 -2.12 -6.18
N GLU A 108 -7.79 -2.77 -6.63
CA GLU A 108 -7.74 -4.15 -7.11
C GLU A 108 -7.87 -4.11 -8.63
N MET A 109 -6.93 -4.76 -9.32
CA MET A 109 -6.84 -4.74 -10.78
C MET A 109 -7.12 -6.13 -11.33
N ASN A 110 -8.01 -6.22 -12.32
CA ASN A 110 -8.31 -7.49 -12.99
C ASN A 110 -7.29 -7.82 -14.08
N THR A 111 -6.85 -6.82 -14.81
CA THR A 111 -5.94 -7.00 -15.94
C THR A 111 -5.17 -5.72 -16.20
N TRP A 112 -4.04 -5.87 -16.85
CA TRP A 112 -3.21 -4.74 -17.27
C TRP A 112 -2.42 -5.13 -18.51
N LYS A 113 -1.99 -4.11 -19.24
CA LYS A 113 -1.09 -4.25 -20.39
C LYS A 113 0.06 -3.27 -20.26
N THR A 114 1.19 -3.66 -20.81
CA THR A 114 2.36 -2.79 -20.87
C THR A 114 2.77 -2.56 -22.31
N THR A 115 3.32 -1.39 -22.58
CA THR A 115 3.86 -1.02 -23.89
C THR A 115 5.16 -0.27 -23.65
N LYS A 116 6.20 -0.68 -24.38
CA LYS A 116 7.47 0.06 -24.32
C LYS A 116 7.29 1.45 -24.93
N ALA A 117 7.86 2.47 -24.27
CA ALA A 117 7.88 3.82 -24.82
C ALA A 117 8.67 3.88 -26.14
N ARG A 118 9.67 3.01 -26.26
CA ARG A 118 10.46 2.83 -27.49
C ARG A 118 10.51 1.35 -27.82
N PRO A 119 10.24 0.99 -29.06
CA PRO A 119 10.30 -0.41 -29.51
C PRO A 119 11.69 -1.02 -29.40
#